data_f717b39fc3a8a9720996c1c471f09e9b
#
_entry.id   f717b39fc3a8a9720996c1c471f09e9b
#
_cell.length_a   1.000
_cell.length_b   1.000
_cell.length_c   1.000
_cell.angle_alpha   90.00
_cell.angle_beta   90.00
_cell.angle_gamma   90.00
#
_symmetry.space_group_name_H-M   'P 1'
#
loop_
_entity.id
_entity.type
_entity.pdbx_description
1 polymer ?
#
loop_
_entity_poly.entity_id
_entity_poly.type
_entity_poly.pdbx_seq_one_letter_code
_entity_poly.pdbx_strand_id
1 'polypeptide(L)'
;MKIIGLLTSLLLVTLSIGISSCNNQVKSSDLEDRVENGKYIVYKKGDNSPFTGVSIPTGNPNMKVFYESGIVIKKEQVTDNGYKCVTIYDEDGITKQNNQTYYDDNGNSCTQKDFLKNLYK
;
A
#
# COMPACT_ATOMS: atom_id res chain seq x y z
N MET A 1 26.12 12.81 30.42
CA MET A 1 24.80 13.30 30.84
C MET A 1 24.11 14.06 29.71
N LYS A 2 24.72 15.12 29.18
CA LYS A 2 24.14 15.90 28.09
C LYS A 2 24.02 15.12 26.80
N ILE A 3 24.89 14.17 26.56
CA ILE A 3 24.91 13.32 25.38
C ILE A 3 23.65 12.45 25.31
N ILE A 4 23.19 11.97 26.46
CA ILE A 4 21.99 11.14 26.54
C ILE A 4 20.73 11.92 26.12
N GLY A 5 20.65 13.17 26.52
CA GLY A 5 19.54 14.04 26.11
C GLY A 5 19.50 14.30 24.61
N LEU A 6 20.67 14.47 24.00
CA LEU A 6 20.79 14.62 22.56
C LEU A 6 20.35 13.39 21.80
N LEU A 7 20.71 12.22 22.25
CA LEU A 7 20.32 10.96 21.64
C LEU A 7 18.81 10.77 21.71
N THR A 8 18.20 11.12 22.81
CA THR A 8 16.74 11.02 22.97
C THR A 8 16.03 11.95 22.00
N SER A 9 16.54 13.17 21.83
CA SER A 9 15.98 14.14 20.91
C SER A 9 16.06 13.64 19.46
N LEU A 10 17.18 13.07 19.10
CA LEU A 10 17.37 12.49 17.76
C LEU A 10 16.40 11.35 17.49
N LEU A 11 16.15 10.52 18.47
CA LEU A 11 15.20 9.43 18.33
C LEU A 11 13.79 9.93 18.07
N LEU A 12 13.37 10.98 18.76
CA LEU A 12 12.06 11.59 18.53
C LEU A 12 11.90 12.13 17.12
N VAL A 13 12.93 12.76 16.57
CA VAL A 13 12.93 13.26 15.20
C VAL A 13 12.75 12.11 14.20
N THR A 14 13.42 11.00 14.42
CA THR A 14 13.30 9.82 13.58
C THR A 14 11.87 9.29 13.56
N LEU A 15 11.22 9.22 14.71
CA LEU A 15 9.83 8.78 14.82
C LEU A 15 8.88 9.71 14.06
N SER A 16 9.11 11.02 14.15
CA SER A 16 8.29 12.00 13.43
C SER A 16 8.38 11.81 11.92
N ILE A 17 9.56 11.53 11.39
CA ILE A 17 9.76 11.26 9.97
C ILE A 17 8.99 9.99 9.58
N GLY A 18 9.04 8.95 10.39
CA GLY A 18 8.30 7.71 10.13
C GLY A 18 6.79 7.94 10.05
N ILE A 19 6.24 8.77 10.91
CA ILE A 19 4.83 9.10 10.90
C ILE A 19 4.44 9.86 9.62
N SER A 20 5.24 10.82 9.18
CA SER A 20 4.93 11.58 7.98
C SER A 20 4.94 10.72 6.73
N SER A 21 5.73 9.65 6.66
CA SER A 21 5.74 8.76 5.50
C SER A 21 4.44 7.98 5.33
N CYS A 22 3.62 7.83 6.39
CA CYS A 22 2.33 7.14 6.32
C CYS A 22 1.30 7.88 5.47
N ASN A 23 1.49 9.17 5.21
CA ASN A 23 0.58 9.98 4.42
C ASN A 23 0.99 10.11 2.96
N ASN A 24 1.97 9.33 2.51
CA ASN A 24 2.51 9.42 1.17
C ASN A 24 1.63 8.64 0.18
N GLN A 25 0.60 9.30 -0.34
CA GLN A 25 -0.29 8.75 -1.36
C GLN A 25 -0.04 9.45 -2.68
N VAL A 26 0.08 8.70 -3.75
CA VAL A 26 0.29 9.22 -5.10
C VAL A 26 -0.72 8.61 -6.07
N LYS A 27 -0.93 9.27 -7.19
CA LYS A 27 -1.72 8.72 -8.29
C LYS A 27 -0.87 7.71 -9.06
N SER A 28 -1.49 6.66 -9.57
CA SER A 28 -0.76 5.67 -10.38
C SER A 28 -0.10 6.28 -11.62
N SER A 29 -0.65 7.37 -12.15
CA SER A 29 -0.07 8.09 -13.28
C SER A 29 1.27 8.77 -12.96
N ASP A 30 1.59 8.95 -11.67
CA ASP A 30 2.86 9.52 -11.23
C ASP A 30 3.95 8.46 -11.02
N LEU A 31 3.63 7.20 -11.29
CA LEU A 31 4.55 6.07 -11.14
C LEU A 31 4.98 5.53 -12.50
N GLU A 32 6.15 4.91 -12.52
CA GLU A 32 6.66 4.21 -13.72
C GLU A 32 7.32 2.91 -13.31
N ASP A 33 7.20 1.90 -14.19
CA ASP A 33 7.89 0.63 -14.01
C ASP A 33 9.26 0.69 -14.67
N ARG A 34 10.29 0.20 -13.98
CA ARG A 34 11.62 0.00 -14.54
C ARG A 34 12.00 -1.45 -14.38
N VAL A 35 12.65 -2.00 -15.39
CA VAL A 35 13.14 -3.38 -15.34
C VAL A 35 14.55 -3.39 -14.77
N GLU A 36 14.72 -4.09 -13.66
CA GLU A 36 16.02 -4.25 -12.99
C GLU A 36 16.21 -5.73 -12.66
N ASN A 37 17.29 -6.33 -13.17
CA ASN A 37 17.61 -7.74 -12.96
C ASN A 37 16.44 -8.67 -13.33
N GLY A 38 15.70 -8.33 -14.41
CA GLY A 38 14.58 -9.13 -14.87
C GLY A 38 13.29 -8.93 -14.09
N LYS A 39 13.25 -7.97 -13.17
CA LYS A 39 12.06 -7.67 -12.36
C LYS A 39 11.55 -6.26 -12.65
N TYR A 40 10.23 -6.09 -12.54
CA TYR A 40 9.62 -4.77 -12.61
C TYR A 40 9.66 -4.13 -11.24
N ILE A 41 10.34 -2.98 -11.17
CA ILE A 41 10.46 -2.18 -9.95
C ILE A 41 9.77 -0.85 -10.21
N VAL A 42 8.89 -0.45 -9.30
CA VAL A 42 8.09 0.78 -9.45
C VAL A 42 8.84 1.96 -8.84
N TYR A 43 8.89 3.05 -9.59
CA TYR A 43 9.49 4.32 -9.18
C TYR A 43 8.46 5.44 -9.33
N LYS A 44 8.57 6.46 -8.52
CA LYS A 44 7.89 7.70 -8.81
C LYS A 44 8.65 8.38 -9.95
N LYS A 45 7.92 8.92 -10.94
CA LYS A 45 8.54 9.55 -12.11
C LYS A 45 9.52 10.63 -11.66
N GLY A 46 10.75 10.56 -12.17
CA GLY A 46 11.82 11.48 -11.83
C GLY A 46 12.64 11.11 -10.61
N ASP A 47 12.24 10.11 -9.82
CA ASP A 47 13.00 9.67 -8.66
C ASP A 47 14.02 8.60 -9.03
N ASN A 48 15.10 8.54 -8.24
CA ASN A 48 16.18 7.56 -8.42
C ASN A 48 16.09 6.40 -7.42
N SER A 49 15.14 6.44 -6.51
CA SER A 49 14.93 5.40 -5.51
C SER A 49 13.61 4.68 -5.78
N PRO A 50 13.53 3.36 -5.56
CA PRO A 50 12.28 2.64 -5.67
C PRO A 50 11.19 3.23 -4.78
N PHE A 51 9.95 3.19 -5.24
CA PHE A 51 8.82 3.81 -4.55
C PHE A 51 8.39 2.98 -3.34
N THR A 52 8.25 3.63 -2.19
CA THR A 52 7.59 3.09 -1.00
C THR A 52 6.44 4.02 -0.65
N GLY A 53 5.23 3.47 -0.59
CA GLY A 53 4.04 4.26 -0.29
C GLY A 53 2.78 3.65 -0.86
N VAL A 54 1.76 4.47 -1.00
CA VAL A 54 0.43 4.05 -1.45
C VAL A 54 0.09 4.74 -2.76
N SER A 55 -0.40 3.97 -3.72
CA SER A 55 -0.88 4.47 -5.01
C SER A 55 -2.38 4.28 -5.13
N ILE A 56 -3.04 5.26 -5.71
CA ILE A 56 -4.46 5.16 -6.05
C ILE A 56 -4.56 5.05 -7.56
N PRO A 57 -5.07 3.91 -8.09
CA PRO A 57 -5.18 3.71 -9.52
C PRO A 57 -6.11 4.75 -10.19
N THR A 58 -5.73 5.19 -11.37
CA THR A 58 -6.54 6.12 -12.17
C THR A 58 -7.86 5.44 -12.54
N GLY A 59 -8.97 6.12 -12.28
CA GLY A 59 -10.29 5.58 -12.57
C GLY A 59 -10.86 4.62 -11.54
N ASN A 60 -10.11 4.34 -10.47
CA ASN A 60 -10.59 3.47 -9.39
C ASN A 60 -10.21 4.07 -8.02
N PRO A 61 -10.93 5.13 -7.57
CA PRO A 61 -10.59 5.83 -6.34
C PRO A 61 -10.81 4.99 -5.08
N ASN A 62 -11.51 3.86 -5.18
CA ASN A 62 -11.80 3.00 -4.04
C ASN A 62 -10.74 1.91 -3.86
N MET A 63 -9.68 1.93 -4.66
CA MET A 63 -8.58 0.98 -4.55
C MET A 63 -7.32 1.67 -4.07
N LYS A 64 -6.55 0.97 -3.22
CA LYS A 64 -5.22 1.41 -2.80
C LYS A 64 -4.24 0.29 -3.06
N VAL A 65 -3.09 0.63 -3.63
CA VAL A 65 -2.01 -0.32 -3.89
C VAL A 65 -0.81 0.11 -3.05
N PHE A 66 -0.30 -0.80 -2.24
CA PHE A 66 0.79 -0.54 -1.30
C PHE A 66 2.08 -1.12 -1.86
N TYR A 67 3.14 -0.31 -1.86
CA TYR A 67 4.46 -0.68 -2.37
C TYR A 67 5.51 -0.54 -1.26
N GLU A 68 6.48 -1.43 -1.28
CA GLU A 68 7.67 -1.33 -0.47
C GLU A 68 8.89 -1.56 -1.35
N SER A 69 9.78 -0.58 -1.41
CA SER A 69 10.99 -0.61 -2.26
C SER A 69 10.68 -1.00 -3.71
N GLY A 70 9.59 -0.43 -4.25
CA GLY A 70 9.18 -0.62 -5.64
C GLY A 70 8.43 -1.91 -5.93
N ILE A 71 8.16 -2.72 -4.94
CA ILE A 71 7.44 -4.00 -5.07
C ILE A 71 6.07 -3.88 -4.42
N VAL A 72 5.03 -4.30 -5.13
CA VAL A 72 3.68 -4.32 -4.56
C VAL A 72 3.59 -5.38 -3.46
N ILE A 73 3.08 -4.98 -2.30
CA ILE A 73 2.95 -5.87 -1.13
C ILE A 73 1.49 -6.14 -0.77
N LYS A 74 0.60 -5.21 -1.06
CA LYS A 74 -0.80 -5.31 -0.67
C LYS A 74 -1.67 -4.47 -1.58
N LYS A 75 -2.90 -4.90 -1.79
CA LYS A 75 -3.93 -4.14 -2.47
C LYS A 75 -5.21 -4.17 -1.62
N GLU A 76 -5.87 -3.04 -1.47
CA GLU A 76 -7.16 -2.93 -0.80
C GLU A 76 -8.19 -2.36 -1.76
N GLN A 77 -9.34 -2.98 -1.83
CA GLN A 77 -10.49 -2.48 -2.58
C GLN A 77 -11.68 -2.35 -1.64
N VAL A 78 -12.34 -1.18 -1.66
CA VAL A 78 -13.48 -0.89 -0.79
C VAL A 78 -14.70 -0.62 -1.67
N THR A 79 -15.84 -1.22 -1.34
CA THR A 79 -17.11 -0.93 -2.01
C THR A 79 -17.71 0.36 -1.47
N ASP A 80 -18.70 0.91 -2.18
CA ASP A 80 -19.35 2.15 -1.77
C ASP A 80 -20.07 2.00 -0.42
N ASN A 81 -20.47 0.79 -0.06
CA ASN A 81 -21.14 0.53 1.22
C ASN A 81 -20.20 -0.06 2.29
N GLY A 82 -18.88 0.06 2.08
CA GLY A 82 -17.90 -0.20 3.13
C GLY A 82 -17.35 -1.62 3.22
N TYR A 83 -17.69 -2.51 2.30
CA TYR A 83 -17.07 -3.85 2.25
C TYR A 83 -15.66 -3.73 1.68
N LYS A 84 -14.75 -4.55 2.16
CA LYS A 84 -13.33 -4.47 1.80
C LYS A 84 -12.78 -5.82 1.36
N CYS A 85 -11.96 -5.81 0.31
CA CYS A 85 -11.15 -6.95 -0.10
C CYS A 85 -9.67 -6.57 0.04
N VAL A 86 -8.91 -7.39 0.74
CA VAL A 86 -7.46 -7.20 0.92
C VAL A 86 -6.74 -8.35 0.23
N THR A 87 -5.82 -8.02 -0.68
CA THR A 87 -4.98 -8.99 -1.38
C THR A 87 -3.54 -8.78 -0.93
N ILE A 88 -2.89 -9.85 -0.47
CA ILE A 88 -1.48 -9.83 -0.08
C ILE A 88 -0.66 -10.45 -1.21
N TYR A 89 0.47 -9.84 -1.54
CA TYR A 89 1.38 -10.28 -2.58
C TYR A 89 2.63 -10.90 -1.99
N ASP A 90 3.31 -11.75 -2.77
CA ASP A 90 4.61 -12.31 -2.42
C ASP A 90 5.72 -11.25 -2.44
N GLU A 91 6.90 -11.63 -1.97
CA GLU A 91 8.09 -10.78 -1.98
C GLU A 91 8.47 -10.30 -3.38
N ASP A 92 8.13 -11.08 -4.42
CA ASP A 92 8.40 -10.72 -5.80
C ASP A 92 7.23 -9.99 -6.49
N GLY A 93 6.17 -9.68 -5.75
CA GLY A 93 5.00 -8.98 -6.27
C GLY A 93 4.02 -9.86 -7.03
N ILE A 94 4.14 -11.17 -6.92
CA ILE A 94 3.22 -12.12 -7.57
C ILE A 94 2.09 -12.48 -6.61
N THR A 95 0.86 -12.35 -7.05
CA THR A 95 -0.32 -12.67 -6.24
C THR A 95 -0.43 -14.17 -5.99
N LYS A 96 -0.59 -14.57 -4.74
CA LYS A 96 -0.99 -15.92 -4.40
C LYS A 96 -2.51 -16.01 -4.39
N GLN A 97 -3.05 -17.03 -5.04
CA GLN A 97 -4.50 -17.19 -5.24
C GLN A 97 -5.31 -17.23 -3.94
N ASN A 98 -4.72 -17.64 -2.84
CA ASN A 98 -5.42 -17.83 -1.58
C ASN A 98 -5.16 -16.71 -0.57
N ASN A 99 -4.56 -15.59 -0.98
CA ASN A 99 -4.21 -14.49 -0.09
C ASN A 99 -5.19 -13.32 -0.16
N GLN A 100 -6.45 -13.61 -0.43
CA GLN A 100 -7.51 -12.62 -0.40
C GLN A 100 -8.37 -12.81 0.84
N THR A 101 -8.63 -11.72 1.56
CA THR A 101 -9.49 -11.70 2.72
C THR A 101 -10.56 -10.64 2.51
N TYR A 102 -11.80 -10.97 2.90
CA TYR A 102 -12.95 -10.11 2.70
C TYR A 102 -13.51 -9.69 4.05
N TYR A 103 -13.93 -8.43 4.14
CA TYR A 103 -14.48 -7.85 5.36
C TYR A 103 -15.79 -7.14 5.04
N ASP A 104 -16.74 -7.22 5.96
CA ASP A 104 -17.99 -6.47 5.84
C ASP A 104 -17.81 -5.01 6.30
N ASP A 105 -18.87 -4.24 6.28
CA ASP A 105 -18.85 -2.81 6.63
C ASP A 105 -18.58 -2.56 8.13
N ASN A 106 -18.66 -3.58 8.96
CA ASN A 106 -18.30 -3.50 10.39
C ASN A 106 -16.86 -3.98 10.66
N GLY A 107 -16.13 -4.38 9.63
CA GLY A 107 -14.76 -4.86 9.77
C GLY A 107 -14.64 -6.33 10.14
N ASN A 108 -15.74 -7.09 10.11
CA ASN A 108 -15.73 -8.52 10.38
C ASN A 108 -15.47 -9.31 9.10
N SER A 109 -14.81 -10.47 9.23
CA SER A 109 -14.57 -11.35 8.08
C SER A 109 -15.89 -11.76 7.44
N CYS A 110 -15.93 -11.77 6.12
CA CYS A 110 -17.08 -12.24 5.36
C CYS A 110 -16.61 -13.10 4.18
N THR A 111 -17.55 -13.63 3.40
CA THR A 111 -17.23 -14.46 2.25
C THR A 111 -16.99 -13.62 1.01
N GLN A 112 -16.29 -14.20 0.02
CA GLN A 112 -16.15 -13.60 -1.30
C GLN A 112 -17.51 -13.29 -1.92
N LYS A 113 -18.48 -14.19 -1.75
CA LYS A 113 -19.84 -14.03 -2.26
C LYS A 113 -20.49 -12.77 -1.70
N ASP A 114 -20.36 -12.54 -0.39
CA ASP A 114 -20.90 -11.34 0.26
C ASP A 114 -20.25 -10.08 -0.28
N PHE A 115 -18.94 -10.08 -0.46
CA PHE A 115 -18.22 -8.94 -1.02
C PHE A 115 -18.68 -8.64 -2.44
N LEU A 116 -18.72 -9.66 -3.32
CA LEU A 116 -19.11 -9.48 -4.71
C LEU A 116 -20.55 -8.96 -4.84
N LYS A 117 -21.44 -9.43 -3.99
CA LYS A 117 -22.82 -8.97 -3.95
C LYS A 117 -22.92 -7.46 -3.67
N ASN A 118 -22.00 -6.93 -2.87
CA ASN A 118 -21.96 -5.52 -2.51
C ASN A 118 -21.12 -4.66 -3.45
N LEU A 119 -20.26 -5.29 -4.27
CA LEU A 119 -19.41 -4.57 -5.22
C LEU A 119 -20.23 -3.94 -6.35
N TYR A 120 -21.31 -4.59 -6.77
CA TYR A 120 -22.12 -4.18 -7.92
C TYR A 120 -23.45 -3.52 -7.52
N LYS A 121 -23.59 -3.10 -6.31
CA LYS A 121 -24.79 -2.38 -5.87
C LYS A 121 -24.73 -0.90 -6.15
#